data_1d9c5f230b631453f2a0a9b076c3e5fa
#
_entry.id   1d9c5f230b631453f2a0a9b076c3e5fa
#
_cell.length_a   1.000
_cell.length_b   1.000
_cell.length_c   1.000
_cell.angle_alpha   90.00
_cell.angle_beta   90.00
_cell.angle_gamma   90.00
#
_symmetry.space_group_name_H-M   'P 1'
#
loop_
_entity.id
_entity.type
_entity.pdbx_description
1 polymer ?
#
loop_
_entity_poly.entity_id
_entity_poly.type
_entity_poly.pdbx_seq_one_letter_code
_entity_poly.pdbx_strand_id
1 'polypeptide(L)'
;MPELPDLAELLLIVDARGPGADPLTRLTAAEGVLADLQGVGDRLLGYLVELARAEGCSWSDIGDRLGISRQAAQQRYGRRWSSLTVGDLATAGAFERYTGRAKTALERAEEHARRLRQPAIGAGHVLLAILDDPDTLAVKAISAQGVDPARLRASLEERLPTGSETPAAVAVGTDARRGLSAALAETAELRHNYIGTEHMLLGLLRDRSGVVGDVLRDHGLTLEPTRDAVRAAIDALLRAREA
;
A
#
# COMPACT_ATOMS: atom_id res chain seq x y z
N MET A 1 -12.42 -4.68 -16.91
CA MET A 1 -11.45 -3.66 -16.45
C MET A 1 -12.25 -2.54 -15.83
N PRO A 2 -11.82 -1.94 -14.71
CA PRO A 2 -12.45 -0.70 -14.27
C PRO A 2 -12.28 0.34 -15.38
N GLU A 3 -13.38 0.90 -15.84
CA GLU A 3 -13.37 1.96 -16.84
C GLU A 3 -12.95 3.27 -16.16
N LEU A 4 -12.17 4.08 -16.87
CA LEU A 4 -11.91 5.45 -16.44
C LEU A 4 -13.23 6.24 -16.53
N PRO A 5 -13.44 7.25 -15.65
CA PRO A 5 -14.64 8.06 -15.72
C PRO A 5 -14.78 8.68 -17.11
N ASP A 6 -15.94 8.53 -17.70
CA ASP A 6 -16.25 9.12 -19.00
C ASP A 6 -16.63 10.62 -18.86
N LEU A 7 -16.84 11.30 -20.00
CA LEU A 7 -17.17 12.73 -19.98
C LEU A 7 -18.49 12.99 -19.25
N ALA A 8 -19.48 12.07 -19.34
CA ALA A 8 -20.77 12.26 -18.69
C ALA A 8 -20.62 12.16 -17.16
N GLU A 9 -19.86 11.21 -16.67
CA GLU A 9 -19.54 11.07 -15.23
C GLU A 9 -18.76 12.29 -14.71
N LEU A 10 -17.80 12.80 -15.48
CA LEU A 10 -17.05 14.02 -15.12
C LEU A 10 -17.96 15.25 -15.08
N LEU A 11 -18.91 15.37 -16.01
CA LEU A 11 -19.89 16.46 -15.99
C LEU A 11 -20.81 16.40 -14.76
N LEU A 12 -21.21 15.19 -14.32
CA LEU A 12 -21.96 15.03 -13.07
C LEU A 12 -21.17 15.48 -11.86
N ILE A 13 -19.85 15.21 -11.81
CA ILE A 13 -18.97 15.68 -10.74
C ILE A 13 -18.85 17.20 -10.74
N VAL A 14 -18.71 17.82 -11.93
CA VAL A 14 -18.69 19.29 -12.08
C VAL A 14 -19.99 19.90 -11.56
N ASP A 15 -21.13 19.35 -11.96
CA ASP A 15 -22.45 19.85 -11.56
C ASP A 15 -22.70 19.65 -10.04
N ALA A 16 -22.19 18.58 -9.45
CA ALA A 16 -22.26 18.35 -8.01
C ALA A 16 -21.43 19.39 -7.20
N ARG A 17 -20.35 19.93 -7.76
CA ARG A 17 -19.52 20.98 -7.13
C ARG A 17 -20.12 22.37 -7.23
N GLY A 18 -21.02 22.62 -8.19
CA GLY A 18 -21.69 23.89 -8.40
C GLY A 18 -23.12 23.72 -8.91
N PRO A 19 -24.04 23.17 -8.10
CA PRO A 19 -25.39 22.92 -8.54
C PRO A 19 -26.09 24.22 -8.90
N GLY A 20 -26.65 24.28 -10.13
CA GLY A 20 -27.38 25.46 -10.64
C GLY A 20 -26.49 26.67 -10.96
N ALA A 21 -25.16 26.49 -11.04
CA ALA A 21 -24.22 27.57 -11.32
C ALA A 21 -24.31 28.09 -12.76
N ASP A 22 -23.96 29.37 -12.95
CA ASP A 22 -23.78 29.95 -14.27
C ASP A 22 -22.61 29.30 -15.03
N PRO A 23 -22.54 29.49 -16.36
CA PRO A 23 -21.51 28.81 -17.18
C PRO A 23 -20.06 29.09 -16.76
N LEU A 24 -19.73 30.25 -16.25
CA LEU A 24 -18.36 30.58 -15.83
C LEU A 24 -18.00 29.90 -14.52
N THR A 25 -18.91 29.84 -13.56
CA THR A 25 -18.74 29.08 -12.32
C THR A 25 -18.58 27.58 -12.60
N ARG A 26 -19.32 27.04 -13.59
CA ARG A 26 -19.13 25.65 -14.04
C ARG A 26 -17.73 25.41 -14.64
N LEU A 27 -17.19 26.38 -15.39
CA LEU A 27 -15.81 26.30 -15.89
C LEU A 27 -14.78 26.22 -14.74
N THR A 28 -14.94 27.05 -13.72
CA THR A 28 -14.06 26.99 -12.53
C THR A 28 -14.19 25.66 -11.80
N ALA A 29 -15.39 25.12 -11.67
CA ALA A 29 -15.58 23.77 -11.11
C ALA A 29 -14.91 22.67 -11.94
N ALA A 30 -15.00 22.80 -13.28
CA ALA A 30 -14.33 21.87 -14.21
C ALA A 30 -12.80 21.94 -14.12
N GLU A 31 -12.20 23.15 -13.98
CA GLU A 31 -10.77 23.32 -13.70
C GLU A 31 -10.35 22.60 -12.40
N GLY A 32 -11.17 22.70 -11.34
CA GLY A 32 -10.94 21.97 -10.10
C GLY A 32 -10.96 20.45 -10.28
N VAL A 33 -11.91 19.92 -11.05
CA VAL A 33 -11.96 18.49 -11.39
C VAL A 33 -10.74 18.07 -12.20
N LEU A 34 -10.32 18.88 -13.18
CA LEU A 34 -9.13 18.62 -13.99
C LEU A 34 -7.86 18.59 -13.12
N ALA A 35 -7.72 19.57 -12.21
CA ALA A 35 -6.58 19.60 -11.29
C ALA A 35 -6.51 18.35 -10.39
N ASP A 36 -7.65 17.87 -9.91
CA ASP A 36 -7.72 16.63 -9.12
C ASP A 36 -7.32 15.41 -9.94
N LEU A 37 -7.81 15.28 -11.17
CA LEU A 37 -7.45 14.21 -12.10
C LEU A 37 -5.96 14.22 -12.44
N GLN A 38 -5.39 15.40 -12.71
CA GLN A 38 -3.96 15.55 -12.93
C GLN A 38 -3.16 15.16 -11.67
N GLY A 39 -3.63 15.58 -10.50
CA GLY A 39 -3.03 15.19 -9.23
C GLY A 39 -3.02 13.67 -9.01
N VAL A 40 -4.11 12.99 -9.34
CA VAL A 40 -4.18 11.50 -9.29
C VAL A 40 -3.20 10.88 -10.28
N GLY A 41 -3.15 11.39 -11.52
CA GLY A 41 -2.21 10.93 -12.56
C GLY A 41 -0.75 11.11 -12.15
N ASP A 42 -0.39 12.26 -11.60
CA ASP A 42 0.97 12.52 -11.12
C ASP A 42 1.35 11.61 -9.94
N ARG A 43 0.41 11.31 -9.03
CA ARG A 43 0.62 10.35 -7.95
C ARG A 43 0.84 8.94 -8.48
N LEU A 44 0.02 8.48 -9.41
CA LEU A 44 0.17 7.17 -10.04
C LEU A 44 1.53 7.02 -10.72
N LEU A 45 1.93 7.99 -11.54
CA LEU A 45 3.23 7.97 -12.22
C LEU A 45 4.38 8.01 -11.22
N GLY A 46 4.31 8.88 -10.22
CA GLY A 46 5.32 8.96 -9.18
C GLY A 46 5.50 7.65 -8.41
N TYR A 47 4.40 6.99 -8.07
CA TYR A 47 4.41 5.70 -7.41
C TYR A 47 5.07 4.61 -8.28
N LEU A 48 4.69 4.52 -9.57
CA LEU A 48 5.26 3.55 -10.51
C LEU A 48 6.74 3.82 -10.81
N VAL A 49 7.15 5.09 -10.86
CA VAL A 49 8.57 5.46 -11.00
C VAL A 49 9.38 4.98 -9.80
N GLU A 50 8.87 5.13 -8.58
CA GLU A 50 9.54 4.62 -7.38
C GLU A 50 9.67 3.08 -7.39
N LEU A 51 8.63 2.36 -7.82
CA LEU A 51 8.70 0.91 -8.00
C LEU A 51 9.78 0.53 -9.03
N ALA A 52 9.80 1.19 -10.19
CA ALA A 52 10.82 0.96 -11.21
C ALA A 52 12.23 1.25 -10.68
N ARG A 53 12.41 2.32 -9.89
CA ARG A 53 13.68 2.62 -9.22
C ARG A 53 14.09 1.55 -8.22
N ALA A 54 13.13 1.00 -7.48
CA ALA A 54 13.35 -0.10 -6.54
C ALA A 54 13.83 -1.38 -7.24
N GLU A 55 13.35 -1.61 -8.46
CA GLU A 55 13.75 -2.74 -9.32
C GLU A 55 15.06 -2.47 -10.10
N GLY A 56 15.71 -1.32 -9.85
CA GLY A 56 17.01 -0.99 -10.43
C GLY A 56 16.97 -0.22 -11.75
N CYS A 57 15.80 0.15 -12.27
CA CYS A 57 15.72 0.97 -13.48
C CYS A 57 16.43 2.31 -13.26
N SER A 58 17.24 2.75 -14.24
CA SER A 58 17.94 4.04 -14.17
C SER A 58 17.00 5.21 -14.45
N TRP A 59 17.41 6.42 -14.04
CA TRP A 59 16.67 7.65 -14.42
C TRP A 59 16.65 7.90 -15.92
N SER A 60 17.63 7.35 -16.68
CA SER A 60 17.65 7.37 -18.13
C SER A 60 16.53 6.51 -18.70
N ASP A 61 16.44 5.24 -18.26
CA ASP A 61 15.41 4.32 -18.71
C ASP A 61 13.99 4.84 -18.45
N ILE A 62 13.80 5.46 -17.27
CA ILE A 62 12.53 6.07 -16.89
C ILE A 62 12.23 7.29 -17.75
N GLY A 63 13.23 8.18 -17.97
CA GLY A 63 13.08 9.35 -18.83
C GLY A 63 12.71 8.96 -20.25
N ASP A 64 13.44 8.01 -20.84
CA ASP A 64 13.19 7.50 -22.20
C ASP A 64 11.77 6.91 -22.33
N ARG A 65 11.32 6.18 -21.33
CA ARG A 65 9.99 5.58 -21.31
C ARG A 65 8.87 6.61 -21.18
N LEU A 66 9.11 7.70 -20.44
CA LEU A 66 8.14 8.78 -20.23
C LEU A 66 8.24 9.90 -21.27
N GLY A 67 9.19 9.82 -22.21
CA GLY A 67 9.41 10.85 -23.22
C GLY A 67 9.99 12.16 -22.65
N ILE A 68 10.73 12.11 -21.54
CA ILE A 68 11.36 13.25 -20.90
C ILE A 68 12.85 12.99 -20.63
N SER A 69 13.63 14.06 -20.44
CA SER A 69 15.05 13.87 -20.14
C SER A 69 15.27 13.20 -18.78
N ARG A 70 16.41 12.51 -18.62
CA ARG A 70 16.87 11.95 -17.34
C ARG A 70 16.76 12.97 -16.19
N GLN A 71 17.23 14.19 -16.44
CA GLN A 71 17.20 15.27 -15.46
C GLN A 71 15.78 15.69 -15.09
N ALA A 72 14.88 15.80 -16.07
CA ALA A 72 13.47 16.11 -15.84
C ALA A 72 12.77 14.99 -15.05
N ALA A 73 13.02 13.73 -15.37
CA ALA A 73 12.50 12.59 -14.61
C ALA A 73 12.97 12.63 -13.15
N GLN A 74 14.27 12.83 -12.91
CA GLN A 74 14.84 12.93 -11.58
C GLN A 74 14.32 14.15 -10.80
N GLN A 75 14.16 15.29 -11.45
CA GLN A 75 13.66 16.51 -10.82
C GLN A 75 12.19 16.39 -10.45
N ARG A 76 11.36 15.80 -11.34
CA ARG A 76 9.92 15.65 -11.13
C ARG A 76 9.58 14.57 -10.11
N TYR A 77 10.31 13.46 -10.10
CA TYR A 77 9.98 12.28 -9.30
C TYR A 77 10.98 11.92 -8.19
N GLY A 78 12.21 12.46 -8.21
CA GLY A 78 13.30 11.99 -7.34
C GLY A 78 13.23 12.41 -5.88
N ARG A 79 12.56 13.50 -5.54
CA ARG A 79 12.54 14.03 -4.16
C ARG A 79 11.20 13.90 -3.45
N ARG A 80 10.10 13.85 -4.20
CA ARG A 80 8.76 14.05 -3.64
C ARG A 80 8.16 12.76 -3.07
N TRP A 81 8.58 11.63 -3.60
CA TRP A 81 7.96 10.33 -3.28
C TRP A 81 8.71 9.53 -2.23
N SER A 82 10.02 9.66 -2.15
CA SER A 82 10.85 8.96 -1.16
C SER A 82 10.65 9.45 0.28
N SER A 83 10.03 10.61 0.47
CA SER A 83 9.78 11.22 1.79
C SER A 83 8.31 11.18 2.23
N LEU A 84 7.40 10.57 1.45
CA LEU A 84 5.98 10.52 1.82
C LEU A 84 5.76 9.66 3.05
N THR A 85 5.08 10.24 4.04
CA THR A 85 4.61 9.57 5.25
C THR A 85 3.27 8.84 5.01
N VAL A 86 2.84 8.04 5.97
CA VAL A 86 1.48 7.44 5.95
C VAL A 86 0.41 8.53 5.89
N GLY A 87 0.59 9.63 6.64
CA GLY A 87 -0.34 10.77 6.64
C GLY A 87 -0.45 11.45 5.27
N ASP A 88 0.68 11.66 4.58
CA ASP A 88 0.68 12.24 3.22
C ASP A 88 -0.09 11.35 2.23
N LEU A 89 0.14 10.05 2.30
CA LEU A 89 -0.55 9.07 1.44
C LEU A 89 -2.05 8.98 1.78
N ALA A 90 -2.42 9.04 3.06
CA ALA A 90 -3.81 9.06 3.49
C ALA A 90 -4.54 10.31 2.98
N THR A 91 -3.92 11.49 3.13
CA THR A 91 -4.45 12.76 2.61
C THR A 91 -4.60 12.74 1.09
N ALA A 92 -3.72 12.02 0.40
CA ALA A 92 -3.79 11.82 -1.05
C ALA A 92 -4.83 10.78 -1.50
N GLY A 93 -5.62 10.20 -0.58
CA GLY A 93 -6.63 9.19 -0.89
C GLY A 93 -6.07 7.79 -1.19
N ALA A 94 -4.78 7.55 -0.96
CA ALA A 94 -4.15 6.27 -1.27
C ALA A 94 -4.75 5.08 -0.50
N PHE A 95 -5.40 5.35 0.64
CA PHE A 95 -5.95 4.33 1.53
C PHE A 95 -7.47 4.29 1.57
N GLU A 96 -8.17 4.87 0.59
CA GLU A 96 -9.64 4.87 0.57
C GLU A 96 -10.24 3.46 0.56
N ARG A 97 -9.63 2.54 -0.17
CA ARG A 97 -10.04 1.15 -0.25
C ARG A 97 -9.55 0.28 0.92
N TYR A 98 -8.74 0.80 1.82
CA TYR A 98 -8.24 0.05 2.97
C TYR A 98 -9.30 -0.05 4.07
N THR A 99 -9.45 -1.25 4.62
CA THR A 99 -10.31 -1.45 5.80
C THR A 99 -9.77 -0.68 7.01
N GLY A 100 -10.61 -0.42 8.01
CA GLY A 100 -10.19 0.23 9.25
C GLY A 100 -8.99 -0.48 9.89
N ARG A 101 -9.01 -1.83 9.99
CA ARG A 101 -7.88 -2.60 10.53
C ARG A 101 -6.61 -2.48 9.69
N ALA A 102 -6.73 -2.42 8.38
CA ALA A 102 -5.57 -2.22 7.51
C ALA A 102 -4.97 -0.82 7.65
N LYS A 103 -5.79 0.22 7.83
CA LYS A 103 -5.34 1.59 8.14
C LYS A 103 -4.61 1.64 9.49
N THR A 104 -5.20 1.06 10.53
CA THR A 104 -4.57 0.94 11.85
C THR A 104 -3.24 0.17 11.79
N ALA A 105 -3.14 -0.87 10.95
CA ALA A 105 -1.88 -1.57 10.75
C ALA A 105 -0.79 -0.67 10.11
N LEU A 106 -1.15 0.23 9.20
CA LEU A 106 -0.18 1.19 8.64
C LEU A 106 0.29 2.23 9.67
N GLU A 107 -0.63 2.71 10.53
CA GLU A 107 -0.29 3.61 11.64
C GLU A 107 0.65 2.93 12.64
N ARG A 108 0.35 1.70 13.05
CA ARG A 108 1.23 0.89 13.92
C ARG A 108 2.58 0.56 13.25
N ALA A 109 2.61 0.35 11.94
CA ALA A 109 3.87 0.16 11.22
C ALA A 109 4.78 1.39 11.33
N GLU A 110 4.22 2.60 11.31
CA GLU A 110 4.97 3.84 11.60
C GLU A 110 5.48 3.87 13.04
N GLU A 111 4.66 3.46 14.03
CA GLU A 111 5.06 3.36 15.43
C GLU A 111 6.20 2.35 15.62
N HIS A 112 6.14 1.18 14.97
CA HIS A 112 7.22 0.19 14.98
C HIS A 112 8.50 0.74 14.38
N ALA A 113 8.44 1.46 13.25
CA ALA A 113 9.59 2.11 12.64
C ALA A 113 10.21 3.15 13.59
N ARG A 114 9.39 3.97 14.26
CA ARG A 114 9.87 4.92 15.28
C ARG A 114 10.52 4.22 16.47
N ARG A 115 9.90 3.16 16.99
CA ARG A 115 10.44 2.34 18.09
C ARG A 115 11.80 1.75 17.75
N LEU A 116 11.96 1.27 16.51
CA LEU A 116 13.21 0.73 15.99
C LEU A 116 14.17 1.81 15.45
N ARG A 117 13.81 3.09 15.61
CA ARG A 117 14.61 4.24 15.14
C ARG A 117 14.96 4.17 13.65
N GLN A 118 14.01 3.70 12.85
CA GLN A 118 14.16 3.59 11.41
C GLN A 118 13.53 4.81 10.71
N PRO A 119 14.21 5.43 9.73
CA PRO A 119 13.70 6.61 9.03
C PRO A 119 12.59 6.29 8.02
N ALA A 120 12.31 5.00 7.81
CA ALA A 120 11.28 4.56 6.89
C ALA A 120 10.56 3.31 7.41
N ILE A 121 9.26 3.24 7.11
CA ILE A 121 8.45 2.03 7.30
C ILE A 121 8.91 1.00 6.27
N GLY A 122 9.52 -0.08 6.72
CA GLY A 122 9.85 -1.24 5.89
C GLY A 122 8.75 -2.31 5.94
N ALA A 123 8.87 -3.30 5.06
CA ALA A 123 8.00 -4.48 5.03
C ALA A 123 7.92 -5.20 6.39
N GLY A 124 9.03 -5.20 7.15
CA GLY A 124 9.08 -5.77 8.50
C GLY A 124 8.17 -5.05 9.49
N HIS A 125 8.11 -3.73 9.44
CA HIS A 125 7.23 -2.94 10.28
C HIS A 125 5.76 -3.20 9.95
N VAL A 126 5.44 -3.37 8.66
CA VAL A 126 4.09 -3.74 8.20
C VAL A 126 3.71 -5.13 8.73
N LEU A 127 4.61 -6.11 8.66
CA LEU A 127 4.35 -7.45 9.19
C LEU A 127 4.18 -7.43 10.72
N LEU A 128 5.02 -6.70 11.48
CA LEU A 128 4.84 -6.52 12.92
C LEU A 128 3.47 -5.95 13.26
N ALA A 129 3.06 -4.91 12.54
CA ALA A 129 1.77 -4.26 12.75
C ALA A 129 0.57 -5.18 12.42
N ILE A 130 0.68 -6.03 11.39
CA ILE A 130 -0.32 -7.07 11.11
C ILE A 130 -0.43 -8.04 12.30
N LEU A 131 0.70 -8.42 12.89
CA LEU A 131 0.75 -9.35 14.03
C LEU A 131 0.30 -8.74 15.36
N ASP A 132 0.11 -7.41 15.45
CA ASP A 132 -0.40 -6.73 16.66
C ASP A 132 -1.88 -7.00 16.95
N ASP A 133 -2.66 -7.39 15.95
CA ASP A 133 -4.09 -7.67 16.10
C ASP A 133 -4.38 -9.15 15.77
N PRO A 134 -4.51 -10.01 16.79
CA PRO A 134 -4.73 -11.45 16.61
C PRO A 134 -6.07 -11.77 15.94
N ASP A 135 -7.01 -10.85 15.95
CA ASP A 135 -8.35 -11.04 15.38
C ASP A 135 -8.44 -10.76 13.89
N THR A 136 -7.34 -10.35 13.26
CA THR A 136 -7.31 -10.10 11.82
C THR A 136 -7.36 -11.39 11.00
N LEU A 137 -7.90 -11.32 9.79
CA LEU A 137 -7.89 -12.44 8.85
C LEU A 137 -6.46 -12.89 8.52
N ALA A 138 -5.51 -11.97 8.47
CA ALA A 138 -4.11 -12.28 8.25
C ALA A 138 -3.55 -13.20 9.33
N VAL A 139 -3.73 -12.85 10.61
CA VAL A 139 -3.22 -13.67 11.74
C VAL A 139 -3.95 -15.00 11.82
N LYS A 140 -5.26 -15.01 11.58
CA LYS A 140 -6.03 -16.25 11.51
C LYS A 140 -5.53 -17.20 10.42
N ALA A 141 -5.20 -16.65 9.23
CA ALA A 141 -4.64 -17.43 8.14
C ALA A 141 -3.23 -17.96 8.44
N ILE A 142 -2.39 -17.20 9.16
CA ILE A 142 -1.09 -17.65 9.66
C ILE A 142 -1.28 -18.83 10.63
N SER A 143 -2.14 -18.66 11.63
CA SER A 143 -2.40 -19.67 12.66
C SER A 143 -3.02 -20.94 12.09
N ALA A 144 -3.90 -20.84 11.10
CA ALA A 144 -4.52 -21.97 10.42
C ALA A 144 -3.51 -22.87 9.68
N GLN A 145 -2.32 -22.33 9.34
CA GLN A 145 -1.21 -23.09 8.75
C GLN A 145 -0.27 -23.70 9.82
N GLY A 146 -0.65 -23.65 11.11
CA GLY A 146 0.16 -24.18 12.21
C GLY A 146 1.34 -23.30 12.61
N VAL A 147 1.41 -22.08 12.11
CA VAL A 147 2.46 -21.11 12.47
C VAL A 147 2.01 -20.30 13.68
N ASP A 148 2.85 -20.25 14.70
CA ASP A 148 2.63 -19.43 15.90
C ASP A 148 2.99 -17.97 15.59
N PRO A 149 2.02 -17.03 15.62
CA PRO A 149 2.27 -15.62 15.36
C PRO A 149 3.29 -14.99 16.33
N ALA A 150 3.38 -15.47 17.57
CA ALA A 150 4.34 -14.95 18.54
C ALA A 150 5.78 -15.36 18.19
N ARG A 151 5.98 -16.59 17.72
CA ARG A 151 7.29 -17.05 17.23
C ARG A 151 7.69 -16.33 15.93
N LEU A 152 6.73 -16.13 15.03
CA LEU A 152 6.96 -15.37 13.80
C LEU A 152 7.39 -13.93 14.13
N ARG A 153 6.72 -13.29 15.07
CA ARG A 153 7.09 -11.96 15.59
C ARG A 153 8.51 -11.94 16.15
N ALA A 154 8.83 -12.86 17.05
CA ALA A 154 10.15 -12.92 17.68
C ALA A 154 11.27 -13.06 16.63
N SER A 155 11.10 -13.97 15.66
CA SER A 155 12.05 -14.16 14.56
C SER A 155 12.24 -12.91 13.70
N LEU A 156 11.16 -12.13 13.52
CA LEU A 156 11.22 -10.88 12.77
C LEU A 156 11.93 -9.78 13.58
N GLU A 157 11.58 -9.62 14.87
CA GLU A 157 12.20 -8.61 15.74
C GLU A 157 13.70 -8.84 15.92
N GLU A 158 14.16 -10.08 15.97
CA GLU A 158 15.58 -10.44 16.05
C GLU A 158 16.37 -10.01 14.81
N ARG A 159 15.73 -10.03 13.63
CA ARG A 159 16.41 -9.74 12.36
C ARG A 159 16.24 -8.31 11.87
N LEU A 160 15.31 -7.54 12.46
CA LEU A 160 15.12 -6.15 12.06
C LEU A 160 16.22 -5.25 12.66
N PRO A 161 16.83 -4.40 11.83
CA PRO A 161 17.87 -3.50 12.33
C PRO A 161 17.27 -2.42 13.23
N THR A 162 18.04 -1.97 14.20
CA THR A 162 17.72 -0.81 15.03
C THR A 162 18.62 0.36 14.64
N GLY A 163 18.03 1.51 14.39
CA GLY A 163 18.76 2.73 14.07
C GLY A 163 19.39 3.40 15.31
N SER A 164 20.29 4.35 15.08
CA SER A 164 20.98 5.09 16.15
C SER A 164 20.13 6.21 16.72
N GLU A 165 19.32 6.89 15.88
CA GLU A 165 18.59 8.11 16.26
C GLU A 165 17.11 7.98 15.93
N THR A 166 16.25 8.61 16.76
CA THR A 166 14.82 8.67 16.52
C THR A 166 14.54 9.65 15.36
N PRO A 167 13.90 9.20 14.26
CA PRO A 167 13.66 10.04 13.10
C PRO A 167 12.59 11.10 13.41
N ALA A 168 12.78 12.31 12.88
CA ALA A 168 11.79 13.39 12.97
C ALA A 168 10.52 13.06 12.17
N ALA A 169 10.67 12.40 11.02
CA ALA A 169 9.58 11.90 10.19
C ALA A 169 9.92 10.50 9.70
N VAL A 170 8.90 9.68 9.48
CA VAL A 170 9.04 8.31 8.98
C VAL A 170 8.34 8.20 7.63
N ALA A 171 9.12 8.01 6.58
CA ALA A 171 8.58 7.81 5.23
C ALA A 171 8.11 6.37 5.02
N VAL A 172 7.26 6.13 4.03
CA VAL A 172 6.96 4.75 3.59
C VAL A 172 8.11 4.28 2.69
N GLY A 173 8.86 3.30 3.16
CA GLY A 173 10.03 2.75 2.48
C GLY A 173 9.68 1.94 1.22
N THR A 174 10.69 1.69 0.40
CA THR A 174 10.53 1.05 -0.90
C THR A 174 10.01 -0.39 -0.81
N ASP A 175 10.52 -1.18 0.14
CA ASP A 175 10.08 -2.56 0.37
C ASP A 175 8.64 -2.64 0.90
N ALA A 176 8.23 -1.73 1.81
CA ALA A 176 6.84 -1.62 2.22
C ALA A 176 5.93 -1.26 1.02
N ARG A 177 6.35 -0.31 0.17
CA ARG A 177 5.59 0.05 -1.03
C ARG A 177 5.43 -1.12 -2.00
N ARG A 178 6.49 -1.92 -2.22
CA ARG A 178 6.39 -3.14 -3.06
C ARG A 178 5.37 -4.11 -2.49
N GLY A 179 5.44 -4.42 -1.20
CA GLY A 179 4.47 -5.29 -0.54
C GLY A 179 3.03 -4.76 -0.62
N LEU A 180 2.83 -3.46 -0.38
CA LEU A 180 1.50 -2.83 -0.49
C LEU A 180 0.99 -2.78 -1.93
N SER A 181 1.88 -2.59 -2.92
CA SER A 181 1.53 -2.70 -4.34
C SER A 181 1.13 -4.12 -4.71
N ALA A 182 1.89 -5.11 -4.25
CA ALA A 182 1.55 -6.51 -4.46
C ALA A 182 0.21 -6.90 -3.79
N ALA A 183 -0.14 -6.27 -2.66
CA ALA A 183 -1.45 -6.43 -2.03
C ALA A 183 -2.62 -6.03 -2.94
N LEU A 184 -2.45 -4.99 -3.79
CA LEU A 184 -3.45 -4.62 -4.79
C LEU A 184 -3.67 -5.72 -5.83
N ALA A 185 -2.61 -6.41 -6.27
CA ALA A 185 -2.74 -7.54 -7.18
C ALA A 185 -3.52 -8.70 -6.53
N GLU A 186 -3.31 -8.93 -5.24
CA GLU A 186 -4.04 -9.96 -4.49
C GLU A 186 -5.54 -9.64 -4.32
N THR A 187 -5.93 -8.35 -4.25
CA THR A 187 -7.37 -8.00 -4.27
C THR A 187 -8.05 -8.42 -5.57
N ALA A 188 -7.36 -8.28 -6.70
CA ALA A 188 -7.87 -8.71 -8.00
C ALA A 188 -8.00 -10.25 -8.09
N GLU A 189 -6.98 -10.98 -7.61
CA GLU A 189 -7.00 -12.46 -7.55
C GLU A 189 -8.13 -13.00 -6.67
N LEU A 190 -8.42 -12.32 -5.56
CA LEU A 190 -9.51 -12.68 -4.65
C LEU A 190 -10.86 -12.07 -5.03
N ARG A 191 -10.91 -11.23 -6.07
CA ARG A 191 -12.10 -10.48 -6.52
C ARG A 191 -12.70 -9.59 -5.44
N HIS A 192 -11.84 -8.96 -4.64
CA HIS A 192 -12.25 -8.04 -3.59
C HIS A 192 -12.10 -6.58 -4.05
N ASN A 193 -13.01 -5.72 -3.59
CA ASN A 193 -12.97 -4.28 -3.85
C ASN A 193 -12.36 -3.47 -2.69
N TYR A 194 -11.84 -4.12 -1.67
CA TYR A 194 -11.21 -3.53 -0.49
C TYR A 194 -9.81 -4.14 -0.24
N ILE A 195 -9.00 -3.47 0.56
CA ILE A 195 -7.69 -3.95 1.02
C ILE A 195 -7.75 -4.16 2.53
N GLY A 196 -7.68 -5.42 2.95
CA GLY A 196 -7.57 -5.80 4.35
C GLY A 196 -6.14 -6.23 4.72
N THR A 197 -5.92 -6.56 5.99
CA THR A 197 -4.64 -7.07 6.49
C THR A 197 -4.20 -8.37 5.81
N GLU A 198 -5.16 -9.20 5.40
CA GLU A 198 -4.93 -10.42 4.61
C GLU A 198 -4.30 -10.12 3.26
N HIS A 199 -4.75 -9.09 2.56
CA HIS A 199 -4.15 -8.68 1.29
C HIS A 199 -2.74 -8.12 1.50
N MET A 200 -2.52 -7.37 2.59
CA MET A 200 -1.18 -6.88 2.96
C MET A 200 -0.22 -8.04 3.23
N LEU A 201 -0.66 -9.07 3.98
CA LEU A 201 0.14 -10.28 4.21
C LEU A 201 0.47 -11.00 2.90
N LEU A 202 -0.53 -11.22 2.03
CA LEU A 202 -0.32 -11.86 0.72
C LEU A 202 0.63 -11.04 -0.16
N GLY A 203 0.54 -9.71 -0.10
CA GLY A 203 1.47 -8.82 -0.80
C GLY A 203 2.91 -8.97 -0.33
N LEU A 204 3.14 -9.08 0.97
CA LEU A 204 4.46 -9.35 1.53
C LEU A 204 4.99 -10.73 1.10
N LEU A 205 4.14 -11.76 1.08
CA LEU A 205 4.47 -13.09 0.59
C LEU A 205 4.78 -13.11 -0.91
N ARG A 206 4.15 -12.24 -1.70
CA ARG A 206 4.39 -12.12 -3.13
C ARG A 206 5.72 -11.42 -3.44
N ASP A 207 6.09 -10.39 -2.68
CA ASP A 207 7.36 -9.66 -2.84
C ASP A 207 8.58 -10.54 -2.54
N ARG A 208 8.50 -11.41 -1.55
CA ARG A 208 9.53 -12.39 -1.15
C ARG A 208 10.92 -11.82 -0.89
N SER A 209 11.10 -10.52 -0.89
CA SER A 209 12.41 -9.89 -0.76
C SER A 209 12.79 -9.59 0.69
N GLY A 210 14.09 -9.53 0.94
CA GLY A 210 14.68 -9.08 2.19
C GLY A 210 14.31 -9.94 3.41
N VAL A 211 14.53 -9.38 4.59
CA VAL A 211 14.33 -10.06 5.88
C VAL A 211 12.94 -10.66 6.03
N VAL A 212 11.90 -9.97 5.54
CA VAL A 212 10.51 -10.46 5.65
C VAL A 212 10.30 -11.73 4.83
N GLY A 213 10.79 -11.74 3.58
CA GLY A 213 10.70 -12.91 2.71
C GLY A 213 11.42 -14.13 3.31
N ASP A 214 12.58 -13.91 3.94
CA ASP A 214 13.33 -14.96 4.62
C ASP A 214 12.59 -15.48 5.84
N VAL A 215 12.12 -14.60 6.72
CA VAL A 215 11.37 -14.97 7.93
C VAL A 215 10.09 -15.75 7.59
N LEU A 216 9.28 -15.27 6.64
CA LEU A 216 8.06 -15.95 6.22
C LEU A 216 8.37 -17.36 5.67
N ARG A 217 9.44 -17.49 4.88
CA ARG A 217 9.88 -18.78 4.33
C ARG A 217 10.38 -19.73 5.41
N ASP A 218 11.17 -19.26 6.37
CA ASP A 218 11.71 -20.06 7.48
C ASP A 218 10.58 -20.62 8.36
N HIS A 219 9.44 -19.91 8.45
CA HIS A 219 8.24 -20.37 9.13
C HIS A 219 7.28 -21.15 8.21
N GLY A 220 7.67 -21.49 6.98
CA GLY A 220 6.88 -22.30 6.04
C GLY A 220 5.71 -21.55 5.41
N LEU A 221 5.60 -20.22 5.59
CA LEU A 221 4.56 -19.41 4.99
C LEU A 221 4.91 -19.12 3.52
N THR A 222 4.04 -19.53 2.62
CA THR A 222 4.16 -19.30 1.19
C THR A 222 2.85 -18.76 0.62
N LEU A 223 2.91 -18.13 -0.56
CA LEU A 223 1.79 -17.36 -1.11
C LEU A 223 0.53 -18.20 -1.31
N GLU A 224 0.62 -19.34 -2.04
CA GLU A 224 -0.56 -20.12 -2.39
C GLU A 224 -1.27 -20.75 -1.17
N PRO A 225 -0.57 -21.46 -0.26
CA PRO A 225 -1.21 -21.98 0.95
C PRO A 225 -1.81 -20.89 1.82
N THR A 226 -1.16 -19.72 1.92
CA THR A 226 -1.70 -18.60 2.71
C THR A 226 -2.93 -18.00 2.03
N ARG A 227 -2.97 -17.92 0.69
CA ARG A 227 -4.15 -17.48 -0.05
C ARG A 227 -5.34 -18.41 0.18
N ASP A 228 -5.11 -19.73 0.19
CA ASP A 228 -6.16 -20.71 0.45
C ASP A 228 -6.64 -20.60 1.91
N ALA A 229 -5.74 -20.43 2.88
CA ALA A 229 -6.11 -20.16 4.27
C ALA A 229 -6.93 -18.88 4.45
N VAL A 230 -6.59 -17.81 3.71
CA VAL A 230 -7.37 -16.56 3.70
C VAL A 230 -8.77 -16.81 3.14
N ARG A 231 -8.90 -17.50 2.01
CA ARG A 231 -10.22 -17.86 1.45
C ARG A 231 -11.06 -18.63 2.44
N ALA A 232 -10.50 -19.67 3.05
CA ALA A 232 -11.19 -20.47 4.07
C ALA A 232 -11.64 -19.64 5.28
N ALA A 233 -10.80 -18.71 5.75
CA ALA A 233 -11.13 -17.80 6.85
C ALA A 233 -12.27 -16.83 6.50
N ILE A 234 -12.30 -16.31 5.27
CA ILE A 234 -13.38 -15.45 4.78
C ILE A 234 -14.69 -16.24 4.69
N ASP A 235 -14.66 -17.43 4.11
CA ASP A 235 -15.84 -18.31 4.00
C ASP A 235 -16.41 -18.67 5.38
N ALA A 236 -15.55 -18.93 6.35
CA ALA A 236 -15.97 -19.19 7.73
C ALA A 236 -16.62 -17.96 8.37
N LEU A 237 -16.09 -16.75 8.10
CA LEU A 237 -16.65 -15.51 8.60
C LEU A 237 -18.03 -15.21 7.99
N LEU A 238 -18.22 -15.48 6.70
CA LEU A 238 -19.50 -15.28 6.00
C LEU A 238 -20.56 -16.23 6.56
N ARG A 239 -20.23 -17.52 6.71
CA ARG A 239 -21.14 -18.50 7.31
C ARG A 239 -21.55 -18.15 8.74
N ALA A 240 -20.63 -17.62 9.55
CA ALA A 240 -20.91 -17.20 10.92
C ALA A 240 -21.82 -15.96 11.03
N ARG A 241 -21.97 -15.18 9.95
CA ARG A 241 -22.89 -14.03 9.89
C ARG A 241 -24.29 -14.39 9.42
N GLU A 242 -24.43 -15.53 8.77
CA GLU A 242 -25.71 -16.05 8.25
C GLU A 242 -26.44 -16.96 9.26
N ALA A 243 -25.71 -17.40 10.30
CA ALA A 243 -26.23 -18.24 11.40
C ALA A 243 -26.70 -17.39 12.58
#